data_24d08f8d008770128a8db983279d3a5c
#
_entry.id   24d08f8d008770128a8db983279d3a5c
#
_cell.length_a   1.000
_cell.length_b   1.000
_cell.length_c   1.000
_cell.angle_alpha   90.00
_cell.angle_beta   90.00
_cell.angle_gamma   90.00
#
_symmetry.space_group_name_H-M   'P 1'
#
loop_
_entity.id
_entity.type
_entity.pdbx_description
1 polymer ?
#
loop_
_entity_poly.entity_id
_entity_poly.type
_entity_poly.pdbx_seq_one_letter_code
_entity_poly.pdbx_strand_id
1 'polypeptide(L)'
;MRPGFPRGPPGGKTGVVERPAPTIYELSAIPEFGAFLLAAPWLATAPRGTGRRVLVLPGFTAGDVSTAPIRVALRALGHKPSPWGLGLNVGPDDETVRQLLRLLDRLVQQNGGPIDIVGWSLGGIMARLLALHHPDRVRQVISLGSPIHIVDPDANISDSVRRLSQLAGLQRDRRGHDLTVVPVPSTVIYSRGDGVVAPSSCIQPVGPTSENIEVRGAHIGLGHNPAVVWAVADRLAQRDGDWEPFEPPSMISWCYPGSADAVGIAST
;
A
#
# COMPACT_ATOMS: atom_id res chain seq x y z
N MET A 1 -22.96 -35.68 26.95
CA MET A 1 -22.19 -36.02 25.73
C MET A 1 -22.12 -34.79 24.83
N ARG A 2 -20.93 -34.19 24.66
CA ARG A 2 -20.71 -33.09 23.71
C ARG A 2 -20.11 -33.69 22.44
N PRO A 3 -20.60 -33.36 21.21
CA PRO A 3 -20.02 -33.86 20.01
C PRO A 3 -18.66 -33.16 19.74
N GLY A 4 -17.63 -33.98 19.53
CA GLY A 4 -16.28 -33.53 19.20
C GLY A 4 -16.21 -33.00 17.75
N PHE A 5 -15.57 -31.84 17.58
CA PHE A 5 -15.22 -31.31 16.27
C PHE A 5 -14.11 -32.14 15.62
N PRO A 6 -14.17 -32.44 14.33
CA PRO A 6 -13.11 -33.15 13.63
C PRO A 6 -11.85 -32.25 13.55
N ARG A 7 -10.71 -32.83 13.93
CA ARG A 7 -9.40 -32.19 13.73
C ARG A 7 -9.11 -32.15 12.23
N GLY A 8 -8.86 -30.94 11.71
CA GLY A 8 -8.39 -30.77 10.35
C GLY A 8 -7.00 -31.42 10.15
N PRO A 9 -6.64 -31.73 8.89
CA PRO A 9 -5.37 -32.40 8.58
C PRO A 9 -4.18 -31.50 8.95
N PRO A 10 -3.02 -32.08 9.31
CA PRO A 10 -1.81 -31.32 9.60
C PRO A 10 -1.28 -30.75 8.28
N GLY A 11 -1.46 -29.48 8.08
CA GLY A 11 -0.94 -28.72 6.93
C GLY A 11 0.55 -28.44 7.08
N GLY A 12 1.38 -29.45 6.85
CA GLY A 12 2.80 -29.27 6.66
C GLY A 12 3.07 -28.76 5.23
N LYS A 13 3.18 -27.46 5.04
CA LYS A 13 3.99 -26.88 3.97
C LYS A 13 4.99 -25.96 4.64
N THR A 14 6.26 -26.36 4.65
CA THR A 14 7.39 -25.49 4.92
C THR A 14 7.35 -24.36 3.89
N GLY A 15 6.66 -23.28 4.22
CA GLY A 15 6.64 -22.08 3.40
C GLY A 15 8.07 -21.57 3.31
N VAL A 16 8.60 -21.46 2.10
CA VAL A 16 9.85 -20.76 1.84
C VAL A 16 9.62 -19.32 2.31
N VAL A 17 10.30 -18.92 3.40
CA VAL A 17 10.27 -17.55 3.90
C VAL A 17 11.01 -16.70 2.88
N GLU A 18 10.26 -15.97 2.08
CA GLU A 18 10.81 -15.04 1.11
C GLU A 18 11.49 -13.89 1.88
N ARG A 19 12.75 -13.62 1.55
CA ARG A 19 13.52 -12.53 2.15
C ARG A 19 13.42 -11.28 1.28
N PRO A 20 13.57 -10.08 1.87
CA PRO A 20 13.73 -8.88 1.06
C PRO A 20 14.95 -9.04 0.13
N ALA A 21 14.93 -8.31 -0.98
CA ALA A 21 16.09 -8.22 -1.87
C ALA A 21 17.30 -7.66 -1.11
N PRO A 22 18.54 -7.91 -1.58
CA PRO A 22 19.71 -7.31 -0.97
C PRO A 22 19.58 -5.78 -0.90
N THR A 23 19.92 -5.17 0.24
CA THR A 23 19.77 -3.71 0.50
C THR A 23 20.47 -2.83 -0.55
N ILE A 24 21.47 -3.37 -1.27
CA ILE A 24 22.14 -2.66 -2.36
C ILE A 24 21.18 -2.27 -3.49
N TYR A 25 20.07 -2.98 -3.66
CA TYR A 25 19.03 -2.62 -4.63
C TYR A 25 18.35 -1.29 -4.30
N GLU A 26 18.42 -0.82 -3.04
CA GLU A 26 17.89 0.49 -2.65
C GLU A 26 18.64 1.65 -3.32
N LEU A 27 19.87 1.42 -3.80
CA LEU A 27 20.60 2.40 -4.61
C LEU A 27 19.90 2.72 -5.94
N SER A 28 19.02 1.84 -6.43
CA SER A 28 18.22 2.10 -7.63
C SER A 28 17.21 3.23 -7.44
N ALA A 29 16.89 3.62 -6.21
CA ALA A 29 15.99 4.74 -5.94
C ALA A 29 16.47 6.08 -6.56
N ILE A 30 17.80 6.27 -6.71
CA ILE A 30 18.37 7.47 -7.32
C ILE A 30 18.04 7.53 -8.83
N PRO A 31 18.42 6.53 -9.67
CA PRO A 31 18.00 6.52 -11.06
C PRO A 31 16.47 6.44 -11.24
N GLU A 32 15.73 5.83 -10.32
CA GLU A 32 14.26 5.82 -10.35
C GLU A 32 13.68 7.24 -10.24
N PHE A 33 14.27 8.11 -9.41
CA PHE A 33 13.87 9.51 -9.37
C PHE A 33 14.14 10.25 -10.69
N GLY A 34 15.29 9.98 -11.31
CA GLY A 34 15.57 10.49 -12.67
C GLY A 34 14.56 9.99 -13.71
N ALA A 35 14.21 8.71 -13.65
CA ALA A 35 13.18 8.10 -14.50
C ALA A 35 11.80 8.73 -14.28
N PHE A 36 11.44 9.07 -13.04
CA PHE A 36 10.20 9.78 -12.72
C PHE A 36 10.09 11.14 -13.44
N LEU A 37 11.17 11.92 -13.45
CA LEU A 37 11.19 13.21 -14.14
C LEU A 37 11.05 13.05 -15.66
N LEU A 38 11.73 12.06 -16.24
CA LEU A 38 11.66 11.76 -17.67
C LEU A 38 10.33 11.14 -18.10
N ALA A 39 9.65 10.46 -17.19
CA ALA A 39 8.36 9.83 -17.46
C ALA A 39 7.17 10.81 -17.42
N ALA A 40 7.37 12.09 -17.13
CA ALA A 40 6.28 13.07 -17.03
C ALA A 40 5.33 13.09 -18.25
N PRO A 41 5.80 13.02 -19.53
CA PRO A 41 4.91 12.96 -20.68
C PRO A 41 4.05 11.69 -20.70
N TRP A 42 4.63 10.56 -20.30
CA TRP A 42 3.89 9.30 -20.18
C TRP A 42 2.93 9.31 -19.01
N LEU A 43 3.32 9.81 -17.84
CA LEU A 43 2.43 9.95 -16.69
C LEU A 43 1.23 10.82 -17.00
N ALA A 44 1.36 11.80 -17.90
CA ALA A 44 0.24 12.63 -18.35
C ALA A 44 -0.86 11.83 -19.09
N THR A 45 -0.57 10.60 -19.54
CA THR A 45 -1.55 9.69 -20.17
C THR A 45 -2.30 8.82 -19.18
N ALA A 46 -1.90 8.82 -17.90
CA ALA A 46 -2.58 8.04 -16.86
C ALA A 46 -4.03 8.51 -16.67
N PRO A 47 -4.92 7.63 -16.19
CA PRO A 47 -6.31 7.98 -15.95
C PRO A 47 -6.45 9.20 -15.04
N ARG A 48 -7.35 10.10 -15.41
CA ARG A 48 -7.55 11.36 -14.69
C ARG A 48 -8.52 11.19 -13.53
N GLY A 49 -8.21 11.86 -12.44
CA GLY A 49 -9.06 11.91 -11.27
C GLY A 49 -10.29 12.80 -11.44
N THR A 50 -11.30 12.52 -10.65
CA THR A 50 -12.57 13.27 -10.59
C THR A 50 -12.55 14.43 -9.57
N GLY A 51 -11.37 14.84 -9.10
CA GLY A 51 -11.22 15.88 -8.08
C GLY A 51 -11.43 15.39 -6.65
N ARG A 52 -11.43 14.06 -6.42
CA ARG A 52 -11.52 13.48 -5.06
C ARG A 52 -10.27 13.75 -4.24
N ARG A 53 -10.45 13.82 -2.93
CA ARG A 53 -9.34 13.96 -2.00
C ARG A 53 -8.62 12.64 -1.79
N VAL A 54 -7.29 12.73 -1.71
CA VAL A 54 -6.40 11.60 -1.48
C VAL A 54 -5.48 11.97 -0.33
N LEU A 55 -5.55 11.28 0.79
CA LEU A 55 -4.57 11.42 1.86
C LEU A 55 -3.34 10.55 1.53
N VAL A 56 -2.15 11.16 1.54
CA VAL A 56 -0.90 10.43 1.26
C VAL A 56 -0.06 10.36 2.52
N LEU A 57 0.15 9.13 3.01
CA LEU A 57 0.85 8.85 4.27
C LEU A 57 2.29 8.39 4.00
N PRO A 58 3.31 9.04 4.62
CA PRO A 58 4.71 8.69 4.43
C PRO A 58 5.12 7.43 5.19
N GLY A 59 6.25 6.84 4.78
CA GLY A 59 6.89 5.72 5.48
C GLY A 59 7.51 6.11 6.82
N PHE A 60 8.10 5.10 7.50
CA PHE A 60 8.80 5.30 8.76
C PHE A 60 9.98 6.26 8.61
N THR A 61 10.16 7.17 9.56
CA THR A 61 11.16 8.26 9.57
C THR A 61 11.07 9.22 8.37
N ALA A 62 10.07 9.09 7.52
CA ALA A 62 9.83 9.97 6.39
C ALA A 62 8.74 11.01 6.73
N GLY A 63 8.73 12.11 6.01
CA GLY A 63 7.74 13.16 6.11
C GLY A 63 7.16 13.53 4.74
N ASP A 64 6.43 14.64 4.68
CA ASP A 64 5.74 15.07 3.46
C ASP A 64 6.64 15.31 2.25
N VAL A 65 7.93 15.58 2.44
CA VAL A 65 8.90 15.74 1.36
C VAL A 65 9.02 14.44 0.57
N SER A 66 9.04 13.28 1.25
CA SER A 66 9.19 11.98 0.61
C SER A 66 8.01 11.62 -0.30
N THR A 67 6.81 12.09 0.03
CA THR A 67 5.58 11.87 -0.75
C THR A 67 5.29 13.00 -1.74
N ALA A 68 6.13 14.03 -1.81
CA ALA A 68 5.91 15.16 -2.71
C ALA A 68 5.83 14.75 -4.20
N PRO A 69 6.71 13.87 -4.72
CA PRO A 69 6.65 13.46 -6.12
C PRO A 69 5.30 12.85 -6.52
N ILE A 70 4.82 11.87 -5.78
CA ILE A 70 3.52 11.24 -6.07
C ILE A 70 2.37 12.24 -5.91
N ARG A 71 2.41 13.13 -4.90
CA ARG A 71 1.37 14.15 -4.72
C ARG A 71 1.37 15.17 -5.85
N VAL A 72 2.52 15.55 -6.39
CA VAL A 72 2.62 16.45 -7.55
C VAL A 72 2.02 15.80 -8.79
N ALA A 73 2.37 14.55 -9.07
CA ALA A 73 1.83 13.80 -10.21
C ALA A 73 0.30 13.63 -10.09
N LEU A 74 -0.20 13.19 -8.95
CA LEU A 74 -1.65 13.04 -8.74
C LEU A 74 -2.41 14.37 -8.88
N ARG A 75 -1.82 15.48 -8.45
CA ARG A 75 -2.43 16.81 -8.63
C ARG A 75 -2.50 17.18 -10.11
N ALA A 76 -1.45 16.92 -10.88
CA ALA A 76 -1.42 17.15 -12.33
C ALA A 76 -2.46 16.30 -13.07
N LEU A 77 -2.81 15.14 -12.52
CA LEU A 77 -3.84 14.24 -13.04
C LEU A 77 -5.27 14.58 -12.56
N GLY A 78 -5.46 15.67 -11.79
CA GLY A 78 -6.79 16.15 -11.39
C GLY A 78 -7.31 15.63 -10.06
N HIS A 79 -6.51 14.87 -9.30
CA HIS A 79 -6.82 14.52 -7.91
C HIS A 79 -6.53 15.69 -6.96
N LYS A 80 -7.02 15.60 -5.73
CA LYS A 80 -6.72 16.57 -4.66
C LYS A 80 -5.89 15.90 -3.55
N PRO A 81 -4.59 15.60 -3.80
CA PRO A 81 -3.75 14.96 -2.82
C PRO A 81 -3.42 15.91 -1.66
N SER A 82 -3.55 15.40 -0.45
CA SER A 82 -3.24 16.09 0.80
C SER A 82 -2.02 15.43 1.44
N PRO A 83 -1.07 16.22 1.96
CA PRO A 83 0.00 15.70 2.81
C PRO A 83 -0.59 15.24 4.14
N TRP A 84 0.18 14.46 4.91
CA TRP A 84 -0.24 14.10 6.25
C TRP A 84 -0.03 15.22 7.27
N GLY A 85 0.98 16.09 7.08
CA GLY A 85 1.16 17.34 7.83
C GLY A 85 1.57 17.17 9.29
N LEU A 86 2.03 15.99 9.72
CA LEU A 86 2.35 15.67 11.12
C LEU A 86 3.86 15.53 11.37
N GLY A 87 4.71 16.01 10.45
CA GLY A 87 6.16 15.92 10.57
C GLY A 87 6.71 14.58 10.13
N LEU A 88 7.70 14.03 10.86
CA LEU A 88 8.27 12.70 10.59
C LEU A 88 7.35 11.62 11.14
N ASN A 89 7.10 10.58 10.34
CA ASN A 89 6.34 9.43 10.78
C ASN A 89 7.22 8.49 11.60
N VAL A 90 7.15 8.61 12.90
CA VAL A 90 7.90 7.75 13.83
C VAL A 90 7.06 6.60 14.41
N GLY A 91 5.87 6.43 13.88
CA GLY A 91 4.90 5.40 14.30
C GLY A 91 3.67 6.00 15.00
N PRO A 92 2.62 5.19 15.18
CA PRO A 92 1.37 5.64 15.76
C PRO A 92 1.46 5.68 17.30
N ASP A 93 1.82 6.81 17.88
CA ASP A 93 1.52 7.12 19.28
C ASP A 93 0.11 7.72 19.42
N ASP A 94 -0.38 7.83 20.65
CA ASP A 94 -1.74 8.33 20.92
C ASP A 94 -1.99 9.73 20.36
N GLU A 95 -0.97 10.61 20.35
CA GLU A 95 -1.12 11.95 19.82
C GLU A 95 -1.16 11.94 18.28
N THR A 96 -0.26 11.21 17.67
CA THR A 96 -0.26 11.01 16.20
C THR A 96 -1.59 10.43 15.72
N VAL A 97 -2.12 9.43 16.41
CA VAL A 97 -3.43 8.84 16.09
C VAL A 97 -4.54 9.89 16.20
N ARG A 98 -4.58 10.67 17.31
CA ARG A 98 -5.59 11.73 17.47
C ARG A 98 -5.50 12.79 16.38
N GLN A 99 -4.28 13.20 16.00
CA GLN A 99 -4.06 14.20 14.93
C GLN A 99 -4.46 13.66 13.57
N LEU A 100 -4.13 12.40 13.29
CA LEU A 100 -4.48 11.72 12.04
C LEU A 100 -6.00 11.58 11.89
N LEU A 101 -6.72 11.24 12.97
CA LEU A 101 -8.19 11.18 12.96
C LEU A 101 -8.81 12.56 12.73
N ARG A 102 -8.29 13.62 13.36
CA ARG A 102 -8.73 15.00 13.10
C ARG A 102 -8.47 15.43 11.65
N LEU A 103 -7.35 15.00 11.07
CA LEU A 103 -7.05 15.24 9.66
C LEU A 103 -8.03 14.50 8.75
N LEU A 104 -8.29 13.22 9.03
CA LEU A 104 -9.26 12.42 8.27
C LEU A 104 -10.65 13.08 8.28
N ASP A 105 -11.16 13.47 9.46
CA ASP A 105 -12.46 14.15 9.60
C ASP A 105 -12.54 15.42 8.75
N ARG A 106 -11.52 16.26 8.82
CA ARG A 106 -11.44 17.49 8.05
C ARG A 106 -11.43 17.23 6.54
N LEU A 107 -10.69 16.21 6.08
CA LEU A 107 -10.61 15.87 4.66
C LEU A 107 -11.91 15.26 4.15
N VAL A 108 -12.59 14.44 4.94
CA VAL A 108 -13.91 13.88 4.63
C VAL A 108 -14.95 14.99 4.49
N GLN A 109 -14.99 15.94 5.43
CA GLN A 109 -15.87 17.11 5.33
C GLN A 109 -15.60 17.95 4.07
N GLN A 110 -14.33 18.20 3.77
CA GLN A 110 -13.94 18.95 2.57
C GLN A 110 -14.18 18.22 1.26
N ASN A 111 -14.26 16.88 1.30
CA ASN A 111 -14.58 16.04 0.15
C ASN A 111 -16.09 15.87 -0.05
N GLY A 112 -16.87 16.07 0.99
CA GLY A 112 -18.31 15.80 1.00
C GLY A 112 -18.63 14.30 1.10
N GLY A 113 -17.71 13.47 1.60
CA GLY A 113 -17.82 12.01 1.71
C GLY A 113 -16.48 11.33 1.90
N PRO A 114 -16.45 9.99 1.88
CA PRO A 114 -15.22 9.20 2.07
C PRO A 114 -14.09 9.63 1.14
N ILE A 115 -12.84 9.49 1.60
CA ILE A 115 -11.63 9.85 0.84
C ILE A 115 -10.81 8.62 0.50
N ASP A 116 -9.91 8.77 -0.48
CA ASP A 116 -8.90 7.77 -0.80
C ASP A 116 -7.67 7.93 0.11
N ILE A 117 -7.02 6.82 0.43
CA ILE A 117 -5.77 6.85 1.19
C ILE A 117 -4.69 6.07 0.43
N VAL A 118 -3.56 6.71 0.17
CA VAL A 118 -2.34 6.09 -0.34
C VAL A 118 -1.32 6.09 0.78
N GLY A 119 -0.83 4.91 1.17
CA GLY A 119 0.14 4.79 2.24
C GLY A 119 1.40 4.06 1.79
N TRP A 120 2.58 4.65 2.06
CA TRP A 120 3.85 4.05 1.75
C TRP A 120 4.48 3.42 2.98
N SER A 121 4.89 2.12 2.89
CA SER A 121 5.53 1.39 3.99
C SER A 121 4.67 1.44 5.27
N LEU A 122 5.16 2.00 6.37
CA LEU A 122 4.39 2.23 7.60
C LEU A 122 3.10 3.02 7.34
N GLY A 123 3.13 3.97 6.41
CA GLY A 123 1.93 4.73 6.03
C GLY A 123 0.80 3.86 5.50
N GLY A 124 1.12 2.76 4.80
CA GLY A 124 0.11 1.82 4.32
C GLY A 124 -0.51 0.99 5.45
N ILE A 125 0.26 0.66 6.47
CA ILE A 125 -0.28 0.03 7.69
C ILE A 125 -1.27 0.98 8.36
N MET A 126 -0.88 2.26 8.53
CA MET A 126 -1.77 3.27 9.13
C MET A 126 -3.03 3.48 8.28
N ALA A 127 -2.91 3.47 6.94
CA ALA A 127 -4.05 3.57 6.03
C ALA A 127 -5.04 2.40 6.24
N ARG A 128 -4.53 1.17 6.37
CA ARG A 128 -5.37 -0.01 6.59
C ARG A 128 -6.02 0.00 7.98
N LEU A 129 -5.32 0.44 9.01
CA LEU A 129 -5.91 0.65 10.34
C LEU A 129 -7.05 1.68 10.29
N LEU A 130 -6.88 2.80 9.57
CA LEU A 130 -7.95 3.77 9.37
C LEU A 130 -9.17 3.15 8.67
N ALA A 131 -8.95 2.36 7.62
CA ALA A 131 -10.04 1.68 6.90
C ALA A 131 -10.76 0.63 7.76
N LEU A 132 -10.04 -0.10 8.62
CA LEU A 132 -10.62 -1.07 9.54
C LEU A 132 -11.51 -0.40 10.61
N HIS A 133 -11.05 0.71 11.17
CA HIS A 133 -11.75 1.38 12.26
C HIS A 133 -12.77 2.42 11.79
N HIS A 134 -12.61 2.96 10.57
CA HIS A 134 -13.45 4.04 10.03
C HIS A 134 -13.81 3.78 8.55
N PRO A 135 -14.42 2.62 8.21
CA PRO A 135 -14.74 2.27 6.82
C PRO A 135 -15.71 3.24 6.15
N ASP A 136 -16.53 3.95 6.93
CA ASP A 136 -17.46 5.00 6.48
C ASP A 136 -16.76 6.27 6.01
N ARG A 137 -15.47 6.45 6.34
CA ARG A 137 -14.65 7.62 6.00
C ARG A 137 -13.62 7.35 4.93
N VAL A 138 -13.34 6.08 4.65
CA VAL A 138 -12.32 5.65 3.69
C VAL A 138 -12.99 4.95 2.51
N ARG A 139 -12.81 5.49 1.31
CA ARG A 139 -13.36 4.91 0.07
C ARG A 139 -12.54 3.72 -0.41
N GLN A 140 -11.22 3.86 -0.41
CA GLN A 140 -10.27 2.79 -0.74
C GLN A 140 -8.91 3.04 -0.12
N VAL A 141 -8.11 1.98 -0.02
CA VAL A 141 -6.72 2.03 0.43
C VAL A 141 -5.79 1.48 -0.65
N ILE A 142 -4.73 2.22 -0.94
CA ILE A 142 -3.61 1.77 -1.77
C ILE A 142 -2.35 1.74 -0.91
N SER A 143 -1.76 0.54 -0.73
CA SER A 143 -0.56 0.33 0.09
C SER A 143 0.65 0.11 -0.80
N LEU A 144 1.75 0.85 -0.57
CA LEU A 144 2.99 0.78 -1.33
C LEU A 144 4.09 0.14 -0.48
N GLY A 145 4.53 -1.07 -0.79
CA GLY A 145 5.59 -1.78 -0.06
C GLY A 145 5.32 -1.91 1.44
N SER A 146 4.08 -2.12 1.85
CA SER A 146 3.67 -2.12 3.25
C SER A 146 3.62 -3.55 3.80
N PRO A 147 4.34 -3.85 4.90
CA PRO A 147 4.33 -5.18 5.51
C PRO A 147 3.04 -5.39 6.32
N ILE A 148 2.00 -5.86 5.67
CA ILE A 148 0.66 -6.05 6.28
C ILE A 148 0.52 -7.35 7.09
N HIS A 149 1.46 -8.30 6.95
CA HIS A 149 1.54 -9.54 7.73
C HIS A 149 2.39 -9.41 9.01
N ILE A 150 2.30 -8.30 9.73
CA ILE A 150 3.13 -8.03 10.92
C ILE A 150 2.70 -8.84 12.16
N VAL A 151 1.60 -9.54 12.11
CA VAL A 151 0.85 -10.01 13.29
C VAL A 151 1.40 -11.28 13.91
N ASP A 152 2.37 -11.97 13.29
CA ASP A 152 2.98 -13.15 13.89
C ASP A 152 4.37 -12.79 14.48
N PRO A 153 4.50 -12.65 15.81
CA PRO A 153 5.80 -12.41 16.45
C PRO A 153 6.81 -13.55 16.25
N ASP A 154 6.32 -14.76 15.89
CA ASP A 154 7.12 -15.96 15.67
C ASP A 154 7.39 -16.20 14.16
N ALA A 155 6.75 -15.45 13.25
CA ALA A 155 7.07 -15.51 11.84
C ALA A 155 8.53 -15.05 11.62
N ASN A 156 9.23 -15.74 10.71
CA ASN A 156 10.58 -15.32 10.25
C ASN A 156 10.49 -14.02 9.41
N ILE A 157 10.00 -12.97 10.04
CA ILE A 157 9.95 -11.62 9.47
C ILE A 157 11.39 -11.13 9.36
N SER A 158 11.73 -10.45 8.26
CA SER A 158 13.05 -9.84 8.14
C SER A 158 13.32 -8.94 9.37
N ASP A 159 14.56 -8.88 9.81
CA ASP A 159 14.94 -8.06 10.96
C ASP A 159 14.54 -6.59 10.78
N SER A 160 14.50 -6.12 9.53
CA SER A 160 14.02 -4.78 9.17
C SER A 160 12.55 -4.57 9.50
N VAL A 161 11.67 -5.53 9.12
CA VAL A 161 10.24 -5.46 9.42
C VAL A 161 10.00 -5.61 10.91
N ARG A 162 10.74 -6.49 11.60
CA ARG A 162 10.67 -6.64 13.05
C ARG A 162 11.04 -5.35 13.76
N ARG A 163 12.14 -4.70 13.36
CA ARG A 163 12.54 -3.39 13.89
C ARG A 163 11.49 -2.33 13.59
N LEU A 164 10.96 -2.29 12.38
CA LEU A 164 9.90 -1.37 11.99
C LEU A 164 8.65 -1.55 12.86
N SER A 165 8.23 -2.80 13.09
CA SER A 165 7.07 -3.13 13.94
C SER A 165 7.30 -2.76 15.40
N GLN A 166 8.51 -3.00 15.93
CA GLN A 166 8.90 -2.65 17.29
C GLN A 166 8.94 -1.13 17.50
N LEU A 167 9.60 -0.41 16.58
CA LEU A 167 9.74 1.04 16.62
C LEU A 167 8.40 1.75 16.41
N ALA A 168 7.55 1.22 15.55
CA ALA A 168 6.21 1.75 15.30
C ALA A 168 5.19 1.42 16.41
N GLY A 169 5.56 0.64 17.42
CA GLY A 169 4.65 0.25 18.50
C GLY A 169 3.51 -0.69 18.08
N LEU A 170 3.57 -1.24 16.87
CA LEU A 170 2.52 -2.10 16.28
C LEU A 170 2.34 -3.42 17.03
N GLN A 171 3.33 -3.86 17.82
CA GLN A 171 3.23 -5.02 18.69
C GLN A 171 2.28 -4.82 19.89
N ARG A 172 1.85 -3.59 20.16
CA ARG A 172 0.97 -3.28 21.28
C ARG A 172 -0.52 -3.42 20.98
N ASP A 173 -0.90 -3.53 19.72
CA ASP A 173 -2.31 -3.80 19.41
C ASP A 173 -2.61 -5.28 19.67
N ARG A 174 -2.87 -5.58 20.96
CA ARG A 174 -3.25 -6.90 21.48
C ARG A 174 -4.59 -7.40 20.92
N ARG A 175 -5.24 -6.64 20.04
CA ARG A 175 -6.53 -7.01 19.45
C ARG A 175 -6.39 -7.88 18.21
N GLY A 176 -5.14 -8.14 17.75
CA GLY A 176 -4.87 -9.07 16.65
C GLY A 176 -5.63 -8.72 15.35
N HIS A 177 -5.61 -7.45 14.93
CA HIS A 177 -6.23 -7.07 13.68
C HIS A 177 -5.48 -7.71 12.52
N ASP A 178 -6.20 -8.48 11.72
CA ASP A 178 -5.73 -8.95 10.44
C ASP A 178 -5.71 -7.77 9.45
N LEU A 179 -4.51 -7.24 9.19
CA LEU A 179 -4.34 -6.14 8.24
C LEU A 179 -4.40 -6.59 6.78
N THR A 180 -4.48 -7.89 6.52
CA THR A 180 -4.55 -8.40 5.15
C THR A 180 -5.93 -8.23 4.52
N VAL A 181 -6.97 -8.08 5.35
CA VAL A 181 -8.35 -7.88 4.91
C VAL A 181 -8.88 -6.57 5.49
N VAL A 182 -9.36 -5.68 4.62
CA VAL A 182 -10.02 -4.43 5.02
C VAL A 182 -11.41 -4.34 4.38
N PRO A 183 -12.41 -3.70 5.05
CA PRO A 183 -13.80 -3.67 4.59
C PRO A 183 -14.07 -2.68 3.44
N VAL A 184 -13.02 -2.15 2.82
CA VAL A 184 -13.09 -1.22 1.68
C VAL A 184 -12.24 -1.74 0.53
N PRO A 185 -12.45 -1.28 -0.72
CA PRO A 185 -11.57 -1.62 -1.83
C PRO A 185 -10.10 -1.37 -1.50
N SER A 186 -9.24 -2.33 -1.84
CA SER A 186 -7.84 -2.26 -1.45
C SER A 186 -6.90 -2.81 -2.52
N THR A 187 -5.85 -2.03 -2.81
CA THR A 187 -4.77 -2.41 -3.71
C THR A 187 -3.45 -2.43 -2.94
N VAL A 188 -2.71 -3.50 -3.07
CA VAL A 188 -1.32 -3.59 -2.65
C VAL A 188 -0.43 -3.41 -3.87
N ILE A 189 0.52 -2.50 -3.82
CA ILE A 189 1.60 -2.37 -4.80
C ILE A 189 2.91 -2.75 -4.12
N TYR A 190 3.60 -3.75 -4.66
CA TYR A 190 4.82 -4.29 -4.06
C TYR A 190 5.90 -4.55 -5.12
N SER A 191 7.14 -4.77 -4.70
CA SER A 191 8.25 -5.08 -5.58
C SER A 191 9.07 -6.24 -5.06
N ARG A 192 9.51 -7.15 -5.96
CA ARG A 192 10.51 -8.16 -5.62
C ARG A 192 11.93 -7.58 -5.50
N GLY A 193 12.14 -6.35 -5.98
CA GLY A 193 13.37 -5.58 -5.80
C GLY A 193 13.42 -4.79 -4.49
N ASP A 194 12.40 -4.90 -3.62
CA ASP A 194 12.34 -4.23 -2.33
C ASP A 194 13.41 -4.80 -1.39
N GLY A 195 14.38 -3.98 -0.99
CA GLY A 195 15.48 -4.34 -0.10
C GLY A 195 15.18 -4.14 1.39
N VAL A 196 13.95 -3.69 1.72
CA VAL A 196 13.52 -3.40 3.10
C VAL A 196 12.44 -4.37 3.56
N VAL A 197 11.42 -4.59 2.72
CA VAL A 197 10.26 -5.41 3.05
C VAL A 197 10.16 -6.60 2.10
N ALA A 198 10.02 -7.81 2.67
CA ALA A 198 9.82 -9.00 1.86
C ALA A 198 8.48 -8.93 1.10
N PRO A 199 8.44 -9.28 -0.20
CA PRO A 199 7.21 -9.26 -1.00
C PRO A 199 6.06 -10.02 -0.35
N SER A 200 6.32 -11.20 0.21
CA SER A 200 5.34 -12.02 0.91
C SER A 200 4.69 -11.34 2.13
N SER A 201 5.39 -10.35 2.72
CA SER A 201 4.84 -9.56 3.84
C SER A 201 3.84 -8.49 3.37
N CYS A 202 3.82 -8.17 2.07
CA CYS A 202 2.97 -7.15 1.50
C CYS A 202 1.65 -7.70 0.95
N ILE A 203 1.66 -8.93 0.42
CA ILE A 203 0.58 -9.51 -0.37
C ILE A 203 -0.66 -9.76 0.49
N GLN A 204 -1.83 -9.38 -0.01
CA GLN A 204 -3.14 -9.65 0.60
C GLN A 204 -3.90 -10.73 -0.17
N PRO A 205 -4.93 -11.37 0.41
CA PRO A 205 -5.86 -12.20 -0.33
C PRO A 205 -6.52 -11.42 -1.47
N VAL A 206 -6.57 -12.01 -2.66
CA VAL A 206 -7.30 -11.45 -3.80
C VAL A 206 -8.78 -11.72 -3.61
N GLY A 207 -9.61 -10.72 -3.87
CA GLY A 207 -11.06 -10.78 -3.72
C GLY A 207 -11.78 -9.85 -4.69
N PRO A 208 -13.10 -9.73 -4.57
CA PRO A 208 -13.91 -8.91 -5.49
C PRO A 208 -13.49 -7.44 -5.58
N THR A 209 -12.88 -6.90 -4.54
CA THR A 209 -12.43 -5.51 -4.46
C THR A 209 -11.02 -5.39 -3.88
N SER A 210 -10.22 -6.48 -3.97
CA SER A 210 -8.84 -6.50 -3.46
C SER A 210 -7.89 -7.17 -4.45
N GLU A 211 -6.72 -6.55 -4.66
CA GLU A 211 -5.71 -7.01 -5.63
C GLU A 211 -4.29 -6.72 -5.18
N ASN A 212 -3.34 -7.39 -5.84
CA ASN A 212 -1.92 -7.17 -5.66
C ASN A 212 -1.29 -6.82 -7.01
N ILE A 213 -0.58 -5.71 -7.09
CA ILE A 213 0.14 -5.25 -8.29
C ILE A 213 1.64 -5.34 -8.01
N GLU A 214 2.33 -6.20 -8.76
CA GLU A 214 3.79 -6.26 -8.72
C GLU A 214 4.38 -5.18 -9.63
N VAL A 215 5.37 -4.44 -9.14
CA VAL A 215 6.15 -3.47 -9.92
C VAL A 215 7.64 -3.77 -9.79
N ARG A 216 8.46 -3.24 -10.71
CA ARG A 216 9.91 -3.24 -10.58
C ARG A 216 10.35 -1.96 -9.88
N GLY A 217 11.21 -2.07 -8.85
CA GLY A 217 11.76 -0.92 -8.15
C GLY A 217 12.25 -1.24 -6.75
N ALA A 218 12.96 -0.29 -6.15
CA ALA A 218 13.40 -0.34 -4.76
C ALA A 218 12.30 0.11 -3.80
N HIS A 219 12.42 -0.25 -2.51
CA HIS A 219 11.50 0.21 -1.46
C HIS A 219 11.42 1.73 -1.38
N ILE A 220 12.60 2.37 -1.32
CA ILE A 220 12.71 3.84 -1.26
C ILE A 220 12.20 4.49 -2.55
N GLY A 221 12.30 3.79 -3.68
CA GLY A 221 11.84 4.24 -4.99
C GLY A 221 10.32 4.29 -5.14
N LEU A 222 9.56 3.45 -4.44
CA LEU A 222 8.10 3.29 -4.65
C LEU A 222 7.32 4.60 -4.59
N GLY A 223 7.75 5.57 -3.76
CA GLY A 223 7.09 6.87 -3.65
C GLY A 223 7.23 7.79 -4.87
N HIS A 224 8.10 7.46 -5.82
CA HIS A 224 8.36 8.22 -7.06
C HIS A 224 8.58 7.33 -8.29
N ASN A 225 8.36 6.04 -8.18
CA ASN A 225 8.42 5.12 -9.31
C ASN A 225 7.27 5.41 -10.30
N PRO A 226 7.57 5.64 -11.61
CA PRO A 226 6.53 5.99 -12.59
C PRO A 226 5.44 4.94 -12.72
N ALA A 227 5.79 3.65 -12.66
CA ALA A 227 4.83 2.57 -12.75
C ALA A 227 3.88 2.57 -11.53
N VAL A 228 4.42 2.80 -10.33
CA VAL A 228 3.60 2.96 -9.12
C VAL A 228 2.64 4.13 -9.27
N VAL A 229 3.14 5.30 -9.69
CA VAL A 229 2.30 6.50 -9.86
C VAL A 229 1.18 6.25 -10.87
N TRP A 230 1.48 5.58 -11.99
CA TRP A 230 0.49 5.26 -13.01
C TRP A 230 -0.59 4.30 -12.46
N ALA A 231 -0.20 3.21 -11.79
CA ALA A 231 -1.12 2.26 -11.16
C ALA A 231 -1.98 2.94 -10.08
N VAL A 232 -1.39 3.78 -9.24
CA VAL A 232 -2.12 4.57 -8.24
C VAL A 232 -3.15 5.48 -8.91
N ALA A 233 -2.79 6.19 -9.98
CA ALA A 233 -3.72 7.06 -10.70
C ALA A 233 -4.88 6.28 -11.29
N ASP A 234 -4.62 5.10 -11.85
CA ASP A 234 -5.64 4.21 -12.40
C ASP A 234 -6.63 3.76 -11.32
N ARG A 235 -6.12 3.26 -10.19
CA ARG A 235 -6.96 2.84 -9.07
C ARG A 235 -7.81 3.97 -8.51
N LEU A 236 -7.23 5.16 -8.36
CA LEU A 236 -7.92 6.35 -7.87
C LEU A 236 -9.00 6.87 -8.84
N ALA A 237 -8.86 6.63 -10.13
CA ALA A 237 -9.80 7.07 -11.17
C ALA A 237 -11.07 6.23 -11.22
N GLN A 238 -11.10 5.04 -10.64
CA GLN A 238 -12.27 4.17 -10.63
C GLN A 238 -13.49 4.83 -9.97
N ARG A 239 -14.67 4.56 -10.52
CA ARG A 239 -15.93 5.04 -9.95
C ARG A 239 -16.37 4.16 -8.78
N ASP A 240 -17.24 4.70 -7.95
CA ASP A 240 -17.83 3.94 -6.87
C ASP A 240 -18.75 2.86 -7.43
N GLY A 241 -18.54 1.62 -6.98
CA GLY A 241 -19.32 0.46 -7.47
C GLY A 241 -18.78 -0.21 -8.74
N ASP A 242 -17.88 0.42 -9.47
CA ASP A 242 -17.30 -0.08 -10.73
C ASP A 242 -15.86 -0.56 -10.52
N TRP A 243 -15.61 -1.31 -9.44
CA TRP A 243 -14.25 -1.80 -9.20
C TRP A 243 -13.90 -2.92 -10.19
N GLU A 244 -12.79 -2.72 -10.91
CA GLU A 244 -12.21 -3.71 -11.82
C GLU A 244 -10.74 -3.92 -11.49
N PRO A 245 -10.19 -5.14 -11.65
CA PRO A 245 -8.76 -5.39 -11.47
C PRO A 245 -7.90 -4.49 -12.37
N PHE A 246 -6.67 -4.24 -11.91
CA PHE A 246 -5.70 -3.45 -12.67
C PHE A 246 -5.26 -4.19 -13.93
N GLU A 247 -5.40 -3.53 -15.07
CA GLU A 247 -4.84 -3.99 -16.34
C GLU A 247 -3.72 -3.03 -16.78
N PRO A 248 -2.45 -3.50 -16.82
CA PRO A 248 -1.37 -2.64 -17.24
C PRO A 248 -1.50 -2.29 -18.71
N PRO A 249 -1.24 -1.03 -19.11
CA PRO A 249 -1.17 -0.67 -20.52
C PRO A 249 -0.15 -1.54 -21.25
N SER A 250 -0.52 -2.06 -22.43
CA SER A 250 0.32 -2.99 -23.21
C SER A 250 1.75 -2.49 -23.47
N MET A 251 1.92 -1.19 -23.70
CA MET A 251 3.23 -0.56 -23.94
C MET A 251 4.18 -0.63 -22.74
N ILE A 252 3.67 -0.80 -21.52
CA ILE A 252 4.43 -0.77 -20.26
C ILE A 252 4.17 -2.00 -19.39
N SER A 253 3.53 -3.04 -19.93
CA SER A 253 3.24 -4.27 -19.18
C SER A 253 4.50 -4.90 -18.55
N TRP A 254 5.67 -4.70 -19.16
CA TRP A 254 6.95 -5.14 -18.61
C TRP A 254 7.32 -4.48 -17.27
N CYS A 255 6.70 -3.34 -16.92
CA CYS A 255 6.86 -2.70 -15.60
C CYS A 255 6.10 -3.46 -14.49
N TYR A 256 5.15 -4.33 -14.86
CA TYR A 256 4.23 -5.02 -13.96
C TYR A 256 4.32 -6.55 -14.14
N PRO A 257 5.42 -7.18 -13.70
CA PRO A 257 5.72 -8.57 -14.03
C PRO A 257 4.71 -9.60 -13.50
N GLY A 258 4.00 -9.29 -12.41
CA GLY A 258 3.05 -10.22 -11.78
C GLY A 258 1.60 -10.12 -12.28
N SER A 259 1.27 -9.15 -13.14
CA SER A 259 -0.10 -8.97 -13.63
C SER A 259 -0.52 -9.97 -14.73
N ALA A 260 0.45 -10.63 -15.37
CA ALA A 260 0.17 -11.64 -16.40
C ALA A 260 -0.28 -12.98 -15.82
N ASP A 261 0.13 -13.32 -14.60
CA ASP A 261 -0.19 -14.61 -13.96
C ASP A 261 -1.53 -14.61 -13.21
N ALA A 262 -2.10 -13.44 -12.94
CA ALA A 262 -3.37 -13.32 -12.24
C ALA A 262 -4.59 -13.69 -13.12
N VAL A 263 -4.44 -13.75 -14.43
CA VAL A 263 -5.50 -14.11 -15.38
C VAL A 263 -5.64 -15.63 -15.58
N GLY A 264 -4.66 -16.42 -15.10
CA GLY A 264 -4.56 -17.88 -15.37
C GLY A 264 -5.21 -18.82 -14.35
N ILE A 265 -5.81 -18.36 -13.25
CA ILE A 265 -6.33 -19.23 -12.18
C ILE A 265 -7.87 -19.33 -12.17
N ALA A 266 -8.55 -18.86 -13.19
CA ALA A 266 -10.03 -18.93 -13.27
C ALA A 266 -10.55 -19.95 -14.29
N SER A 267 -9.80 -21.00 -14.64
CA SER A 267 -10.35 -22.08 -15.52
C SER A 267 -9.59 -23.39 -15.33
N THR A 268 -9.93 -24.16 -14.29
CA THR A 268 -10.05 -25.64 -14.32
C THR A 268 -10.98 -26.09 -13.18
#